data_9f2759938f36ec893fef9b1822874b23
#
_entry.id   9f2759938f36ec893fef9b1822874b23
#
_cell.length_a   1.000
_cell.length_b   1.000
_cell.length_c   1.000
_cell.angle_alpha   90.00
_cell.angle_beta   90.00
_cell.angle_gamma   90.00
#
_symmetry.space_group_name_H-M   'P 1'
#
loop_
_entity.id
_entity.type
_entity.pdbx_description
1 polymer ?
#
loop_
_entity_poly.entity_id
_entity_poly.type
_entity_poly.pdbx_seq_one_letter_code
_entity_poly.pdbx_strand_id
1 'polypeptide(L)'
;NGAQIIDINMDEGLLDSERAMVKFLNQISVEPDIAKVPFMVDSSKWSVIEAGLKCIQGKPIVNSISLKEGEKIFLEQAEKIKNYGAAVVVMAFDERGQADSTDRKFEICKRAYDLLLEKLNFPAQDIIFDPNIFAVATGIQEHNDYALNFFEATRKIKKHLPFAKVSGG
;
A
#
# COMPACT_ATOMS: atom_id res chain seq x y z
N ASN A 1 -9.32 17.41 -13.29
CA ASN A 1 -8.85 16.64 -14.46
C ASN A 1 -9.22 15.15 -14.39
N GLY A 2 -10.14 14.72 -13.50
CA GLY A 2 -10.66 13.35 -13.45
C GLY A 2 -9.87 12.37 -12.60
N ALA A 3 -8.88 12.79 -11.82
CA ALA A 3 -8.21 11.93 -10.87
C ALA A 3 -9.20 11.46 -9.78
N GLN A 4 -9.15 10.18 -9.45
CA GLN A 4 -9.99 9.58 -8.40
C GLN A 4 -9.22 9.43 -7.08
N ILE A 5 -7.90 9.41 -7.13
CA ILE A 5 -6.99 9.39 -5.99
C ILE A 5 -5.80 10.28 -6.36
N ILE A 6 -5.26 11.01 -5.40
CA ILE A 6 -4.03 11.79 -5.55
C ILE A 6 -2.97 11.14 -4.69
N ASP A 7 -1.93 10.61 -5.34
CA ASP A 7 -0.77 10.02 -4.69
C ASP A 7 0.27 11.09 -4.39
N ILE A 8 0.78 11.10 -3.14
CA ILE A 8 1.71 12.10 -2.64
C ILE A 8 2.91 11.40 -2.04
N ASN A 9 4.06 11.54 -2.72
CA ASN A 9 5.34 11.02 -2.28
C ASN A 9 6.34 12.18 -2.10
N MET A 10 7.01 12.20 -0.95
CA MET A 10 8.03 13.20 -0.59
C MET A 10 9.37 12.54 -0.26
N ASP A 11 9.59 11.31 -0.73
CA ASP A 11 10.85 10.59 -0.51
C ASP A 11 11.95 11.11 -1.44
N GLU A 12 12.69 12.10 -0.95
CA GLU A 12 13.83 12.71 -1.63
C GLU A 12 15.04 12.72 -0.68
N GLY A 13 16.21 12.33 -1.17
CA GLY A 13 17.40 12.10 -0.36
C GLY A 13 17.93 13.32 0.42
N LEU A 14 17.66 14.53 -0.07
CA LEU A 14 18.11 15.80 0.55
C LEU A 14 16.96 16.57 1.21
N LEU A 15 15.75 16.01 1.26
CA LEU A 15 14.57 16.67 1.79
C LEU A 15 14.22 16.12 3.19
N ASP A 16 13.80 17.01 4.08
CA ASP A 16 13.06 16.62 5.28
C ASP A 16 11.66 16.19 4.85
N SER A 17 11.52 14.90 4.55
CA SER A 17 10.31 14.31 3.98
C SER A 17 9.08 14.47 4.86
N GLU A 18 9.24 14.38 6.20
CA GLU A 18 8.12 14.57 7.14
C GLU A 18 7.60 16.00 7.07
N ARG A 19 8.49 16.98 7.16
CA ARG A 19 8.13 18.39 7.08
C ARG A 19 7.55 18.76 5.72
N ALA A 20 8.10 18.20 4.64
CA ALA A 20 7.61 18.42 3.28
C ALA A 20 6.19 17.86 3.10
N MET A 21 5.94 16.62 3.56
CA MET A 21 4.63 15.98 3.52
C MET A 21 3.58 16.80 4.28
N VAL A 22 3.86 17.17 5.52
CA VAL A 22 2.97 17.99 6.35
C VAL A 22 2.67 19.34 5.68
N LYS A 23 3.71 20.04 5.22
CA LYS A 23 3.55 21.35 4.56
C LYS A 23 2.68 21.25 3.32
N PHE A 24 2.97 20.27 2.45
CA PHE A 24 2.24 20.11 1.20
C PHE A 24 0.76 19.75 1.44
N LEU A 25 0.51 18.75 2.31
CA LEU A 25 -0.87 18.34 2.65
C LEU A 25 -1.68 19.51 3.23
N ASN A 26 -1.11 20.29 4.15
CA ASN A 26 -1.79 21.46 4.70
C ASN A 26 -2.08 22.53 3.65
N GLN A 27 -1.22 22.69 2.64
CA GLN A 27 -1.45 23.63 1.56
C GLN A 27 -2.57 23.20 0.62
N ILE A 28 -2.63 21.91 0.23
CA ILE A 28 -3.64 21.45 -0.72
C ILE A 28 -5.00 21.17 -0.06
N SER A 29 -5.04 20.95 1.26
CA SER A 29 -6.29 20.69 1.98
C SER A 29 -7.26 21.87 2.01
N VAL A 30 -6.76 23.09 1.77
CA VAL A 30 -7.58 24.32 1.69
C VAL A 30 -8.13 24.58 0.28
N GLU A 31 -7.74 23.78 -0.70
CA GLU A 31 -8.22 23.89 -2.08
C GLU A 31 -9.42 22.94 -2.28
N PRO A 32 -10.66 23.46 -2.38
CA PRO A 32 -11.87 22.62 -2.39
C PRO A 32 -11.90 21.60 -3.53
N ASP A 33 -11.37 21.97 -4.69
CA ASP A 33 -11.34 21.08 -5.86
C ASP A 33 -10.35 19.94 -5.73
N ILE A 34 -9.34 20.06 -4.87
CA ILE A 34 -8.35 19.04 -4.57
C ILE A 34 -8.82 18.23 -3.35
N ALA A 35 -9.25 18.89 -2.30
CA ALA A 35 -9.62 18.27 -1.02
C ALA A 35 -10.79 17.27 -1.10
N LYS A 36 -11.61 17.37 -2.16
CA LYS A 36 -12.69 16.39 -2.42
C LYS A 36 -12.21 15.05 -2.94
N VAL A 37 -10.93 14.95 -3.37
CA VAL A 37 -10.34 13.71 -3.88
C VAL A 37 -9.55 13.03 -2.76
N PRO A 38 -9.68 11.72 -2.53
CA PRO A 38 -8.89 10.99 -1.54
C PRO A 38 -7.39 11.11 -1.80
N PHE A 39 -6.62 11.30 -0.72
CA PHE A 39 -5.16 11.31 -0.79
C PHE A 39 -4.58 9.95 -0.44
N MET A 40 -3.56 9.53 -1.21
CA MET A 40 -2.69 8.42 -0.88
C MET A 40 -1.38 8.98 -0.35
N VAL A 41 -1.02 8.62 0.88
CA VAL A 41 0.27 8.99 1.50
C VAL A 41 1.25 7.87 1.17
N ASP A 42 2.22 8.19 0.34
CA ASP A 42 3.23 7.25 -0.14
C ASP A 42 4.60 7.60 0.43
N SER A 43 5.19 6.68 1.18
CA SER A 43 6.56 6.79 1.67
C SER A 43 7.13 5.42 2.05
N SER A 44 8.44 5.28 1.89
CA SER A 44 9.22 4.17 2.42
C SER A 44 9.45 4.25 3.94
N LYS A 45 9.15 5.41 4.57
CA LYS A 45 9.38 5.69 5.99
C LYS A 45 8.05 5.81 6.72
N TRP A 46 7.86 4.99 7.76
CA TRP A 46 6.66 5.03 8.57
C TRP A 46 6.40 6.41 9.21
N SER A 47 7.45 7.10 9.67
CA SER A 47 7.31 8.42 10.29
C SER A 47 6.70 9.46 9.35
N VAL A 48 7.04 9.40 8.05
CA VAL A 48 6.46 10.27 7.01
C VAL A 48 4.98 9.95 6.76
N ILE A 49 4.64 8.65 6.70
CA ILE A 49 3.25 8.19 6.57
C ILE A 49 2.42 8.70 7.75
N GLU A 50 2.88 8.47 8.99
CA GLU A 50 2.14 8.89 10.18
C GLU A 50 2.01 10.41 10.28
N ALA A 51 3.03 11.17 9.91
CA ALA A 51 2.97 12.64 9.84
C ALA A 51 1.93 13.10 8.82
N GLY A 52 1.88 12.47 7.64
CA GLY A 52 0.88 12.75 6.62
C GLY A 52 -0.54 12.44 7.06
N LEU A 53 -0.77 11.28 7.68
CA LEU A 53 -2.10 10.88 8.16
C LEU A 53 -2.71 11.89 9.14
N LYS A 54 -1.90 12.55 9.96
CA LYS A 54 -2.34 13.59 10.91
C LYS A 54 -2.88 14.85 10.22
N CYS A 55 -2.57 15.06 8.94
CA CYS A 55 -2.96 16.26 8.19
C CYS A 55 -4.20 16.05 7.31
N ILE A 56 -4.69 14.82 7.17
CA ILE A 56 -5.75 14.50 6.21
C ILE A 56 -7.10 14.37 6.90
N GLN A 57 -8.10 15.00 6.32
CA GLN A 57 -9.51 14.79 6.65
C GLN A 57 -10.14 13.76 5.71
N GLY A 58 -11.11 12.99 6.20
CA GLY A 58 -11.78 11.95 5.42
C GLY A 58 -11.03 10.62 5.45
N LYS A 59 -11.10 9.86 4.37
CA LYS A 59 -10.48 8.53 4.27
C LYS A 59 -9.24 8.54 3.39
N PRO A 60 -8.03 8.60 3.96
CA PRO A 60 -6.79 8.47 3.19
C PRO A 60 -6.50 7.01 2.84
N ILE A 61 -5.49 6.84 1.98
CA ILE A 61 -4.89 5.55 1.66
C ILE A 61 -3.42 5.62 2.07
N VAL A 62 -2.92 4.57 2.70
CA VAL A 62 -1.49 4.43 3.02
C VAL A 62 -0.82 3.55 1.97
N ASN A 63 0.27 4.01 1.41
CA ASN A 63 1.15 3.26 0.52
C ASN A 63 2.57 3.29 1.09
N SER A 64 3.07 2.23 1.66
CA SER A 64 2.52 0.91 1.90
C SER A 64 3.07 0.31 3.20
N ILE A 65 2.51 -0.81 3.61
CA ILE A 65 3.09 -1.67 4.64
C ILE A 65 3.35 -3.07 4.07
N SER A 66 4.18 -3.84 4.74
CA SER A 66 4.49 -5.22 4.34
C SER A 66 4.98 -6.06 5.52
N LEU A 67 5.08 -7.37 5.31
CA LEU A 67 5.65 -8.31 6.28
C LEU A 67 7.20 -8.36 6.25
N LYS A 68 7.85 -7.43 5.55
CA LYS A 68 9.32 -7.37 5.41
C LYS A 68 10.04 -7.36 6.76
N GLU A 69 9.52 -6.61 7.73
CA GLU A 69 10.09 -6.45 9.06
C GLU A 69 9.40 -7.36 10.11
N GLY A 70 8.61 -8.33 9.65
CA GLY A 70 7.91 -9.30 10.47
C GLY A 70 6.51 -8.86 10.93
N GLU A 71 5.79 -9.81 11.51
CA GLU A 71 4.37 -9.65 11.87
C GLU A 71 4.13 -8.55 12.91
N LYS A 72 5.04 -8.42 13.89
CA LYS A 72 4.87 -7.45 14.98
C LYS A 72 4.79 -6.02 14.45
N ILE A 73 5.76 -5.61 13.64
CA ILE A 73 5.82 -4.26 13.07
C ILE A 73 4.66 -4.05 12.10
N PHE A 74 4.36 -5.06 11.28
CA PHE A 74 3.22 -5.03 10.37
C PHE A 74 1.89 -4.75 11.10
N LEU A 75 1.63 -5.46 12.20
CA LEU A 75 0.41 -5.29 13.00
C LEU A 75 0.37 -3.94 13.73
N GLU A 76 1.50 -3.48 14.29
CA GLU A 76 1.59 -2.16 14.93
C GLU A 76 1.27 -1.01 13.95
N GLN A 77 1.79 -1.10 12.72
CA GLN A 77 1.51 -0.12 11.67
C GLN A 77 0.04 -0.20 11.22
N ALA A 78 -0.47 -1.42 10.98
CA ALA A 78 -1.84 -1.65 10.55
C ALA A 78 -2.86 -1.18 11.59
N GLU A 79 -2.61 -1.37 12.89
CA GLU A 79 -3.46 -0.87 13.96
C GLU A 79 -3.56 0.66 13.93
N LYS A 80 -2.43 1.34 13.77
CA LYS A 80 -2.41 2.81 13.64
C LYS A 80 -3.19 3.26 12.40
N ILE A 81 -2.99 2.62 11.25
CA ILE A 81 -3.73 2.91 10.00
C ILE A 81 -5.22 2.77 10.21
N LYS A 82 -5.65 1.68 10.86
CA LYS A 82 -7.05 1.46 11.22
C LYS A 82 -7.59 2.58 12.11
N ASN A 83 -6.82 3.01 13.12
CA ASN A 83 -7.23 4.06 14.03
C ASN A 83 -7.38 5.43 13.35
N TYR A 84 -6.62 5.68 12.28
CA TYR A 84 -6.81 6.85 11.41
C TYR A 84 -7.98 6.68 10.41
N GLY A 85 -8.63 5.52 10.37
CA GLY A 85 -9.71 5.24 9.41
C GLY A 85 -9.24 5.12 7.96
N ALA A 86 -7.96 4.89 7.73
CA ALA A 86 -7.36 4.81 6.40
C ALA A 86 -7.54 3.42 5.76
N ALA A 87 -7.55 3.39 4.42
CA ALA A 87 -7.28 2.19 3.66
C ALA A 87 -5.77 1.95 3.54
N VAL A 88 -5.35 0.74 3.21
CA VAL A 88 -3.93 0.36 3.20
C VAL A 88 -3.56 -0.44 1.97
N VAL A 89 -2.46 -0.06 1.35
CA VAL A 89 -1.76 -0.88 0.36
C VAL A 89 -0.82 -1.82 1.11
N VAL A 90 -0.94 -3.12 0.85
CA VAL A 90 -0.11 -4.18 1.43
C VAL A 90 0.71 -4.82 0.31
N MET A 91 2.00 -4.63 0.33
CA MET A 91 2.90 -5.23 -0.66
C MET A 91 3.14 -6.72 -0.37
N ALA A 92 3.23 -7.52 -1.44
CA ALA A 92 3.64 -8.92 -1.37
C ALA A 92 5.14 -9.06 -1.10
N PHE A 93 5.55 -8.67 0.10
CA PHE A 93 6.92 -8.63 0.58
C PHE A 93 6.98 -9.18 2.00
N ASP A 94 7.73 -10.24 2.23
CA ASP A 94 7.93 -10.86 3.54
C ASP A 94 9.39 -10.79 3.98
N GLU A 95 9.72 -11.45 5.07
CA GLU A 95 11.05 -11.50 5.67
C GLU A 95 12.12 -12.09 4.72
N ARG A 96 11.70 -12.82 3.67
CA ARG A 96 12.56 -13.41 2.64
C ARG A 96 12.73 -12.51 1.41
N GLY A 97 12.04 -11.38 1.35
CA GLY A 97 12.09 -10.43 0.24
C GLY A 97 10.79 -10.37 -0.57
N GLN A 98 10.85 -9.61 -1.65
CA GLN A 98 9.71 -9.44 -2.57
C GLN A 98 9.33 -10.76 -3.25
N ALA A 99 8.02 -10.98 -3.39
CA ALA A 99 7.50 -12.15 -4.09
C ALA A 99 7.59 -11.96 -5.61
N ASP A 100 8.14 -12.94 -6.29
CA ASP A 100 8.28 -13.00 -7.75
C ASP A 100 7.32 -13.98 -8.42
N SER A 101 7.10 -15.14 -7.80
CA SER A 101 6.22 -16.20 -8.31
C SER A 101 4.75 -16.00 -7.90
N THR A 102 3.83 -16.55 -8.68
CA THR A 102 2.39 -16.51 -8.40
C THR A 102 2.04 -17.01 -7.00
N ASP A 103 2.63 -18.15 -6.59
CA ASP A 103 2.29 -18.78 -5.32
C ASP A 103 2.80 -17.94 -4.14
N ARG A 104 4.05 -17.47 -4.18
CA ARG A 104 4.58 -16.59 -3.15
C ARG A 104 3.78 -15.28 -3.01
N LYS A 105 3.42 -14.66 -4.14
CA LYS A 105 2.58 -13.45 -4.14
C LYS A 105 1.27 -13.69 -3.40
N PHE A 106 0.59 -14.78 -3.73
CA PHE A 106 -0.67 -15.13 -3.10
C PHE A 106 -0.52 -15.52 -1.63
N GLU A 107 0.47 -16.34 -1.28
CA GLU A 107 0.73 -16.77 0.11
C GLU A 107 1.00 -15.60 1.04
N ILE A 108 1.84 -14.64 0.62
CA ILE A 108 2.12 -13.45 1.42
C ILE A 108 0.87 -12.58 1.57
N CYS A 109 0.13 -12.33 0.48
CA CYS A 109 -1.11 -11.57 0.55
C CYS A 109 -2.14 -12.27 1.45
N LYS A 110 -2.27 -13.58 1.36
CA LYS A 110 -3.18 -14.36 2.22
C LYS A 110 -2.76 -14.27 3.69
N ARG A 111 -1.48 -14.46 4.01
CA ARG A 111 -0.96 -14.33 5.38
C ARG A 111 -1.25 -12.93 5.94
N ALA A 112 -0.98 -11.89 5.17
CA ALA A 112 -1.27 -10.53 5.59
C ALA A 112 -2.78 -10.29 5.78
N TYR A 113 -3.61 -10.82 4.89
CA TYR A 113 -5.07 -10.74 5.00
C TYR A 113 -5.59 -11.39 6.29
N ASP A 114 -5.16 -12.64 6.56
CA ASP A 114 -5.58 -13.36 7.75
C ASP A 114 -5.15 -12.61 9.03
N LEU A 115 -3.92 -12.12 9.09
CA LEU A 115 -3.42 -11.33 10.22
C LEU A 115 -4.25 -10.05 10.45
N LEU A 116 -4.56 -9.30 9.40
CA LEU A 116 -5.33 -8.07 9.48
C LEU A 116 -6.75 -8.31 9.98
N LEU A 117 -7.41 -9.36 9.51
CA LEU A 117 -8.78 -9.69 9.92
C LEU A 117 -8.82 -10.30 11.32
N GLU A 118 -8.01 -11.33 11.57
CA GLU A 118 -8.08 -12.10 12.80
C GLU A 118 -7.52 -11.35 14.02
N LYS A 119 -6.43 -10.60 13.84
CA LYS A 119 -5.77 -9.90 14.96
C LYS A 119 -6.31 -8.49 15.19
N LEU A 120 -6.69 -7.79 14.12
CA LEU A 120 -7.07 -6.39 14.21
C LEU A 120 -8.53 -6.12 13.85
N ASN A 121 -9.27 -7.12 13.35
CA ASN A 121 -10.59 -6.88 12.77
C ASN A 121 -10.55 -5.69 11.78
N PHE A 122 -9.53 -5.69 10.91
CA PHE A 122 -9.35 -4.64 9.90
C PHE A 122 -10.43 -4.79 8.83
N PRO A 123 -11.05 -3.69 8.35
CA PRO A 123 -12.08 -3.79 7.32
C PRO A 123 -11.51 -4.36 6.01
N ALA A 124 -11.99 -5.51 5.57
CA ALA A 124 -11.46 -6.18 4.37
C ALA A 124 -11.54 -5.33 3.10
N GLN A 125 -12.58 -4.48 2.99
CA GLN A 125 -12.77 -3.56 1.86
C GLN A 125 -11.74 -2.42 1.81
N ASP A 126 -11.00 -2.20 2.89
CA ASP A 126 -9.97 -1.18 3.00
C ASP A 126 -8.56 -1.73 2.76
N ILE A 127 -8.45 -3.04 2.46
CA ILE A 127 -7.18 -3.70 2.11
C ILE A 127 -7.01 -3.68 0.59
N ILE A 128 -5.86 -3.19 0.14
CA ILE A 128 -5.46 -3.14 -1.27
C ILE A 128 -4.14 -3.91 -1.38
N PHE A 129 -4.13 -5.05 -2.04
CA PHE A 129 -2.88 -5.78 -2.26
C PHE A 129 -2.12 -5.24 -3.45
N ASP A 130 -0.82 -5.06 -3.28
CA ASP A 130 0.14 -4.91 -4.38
C ASP A 130 0.96 -6.21 -4.46
N PRO A 131 0.63 -7.11 -5.41
CA PRO A 131 1.37 -8.35 -5.59
C PRO A 131 2.70 -8.15 -6.32
N ASN A 132 3.23 -6.96 -6.38
CA ASN A 132 4.44 -6.52 -7.07
C ASN A 132 4.43 -6.84 -8.56
N ILE A 133 4.44 -5.83 -9.39
CA ILE A 133 4.73 -5.99 -10.82
C ILE A 133 6.18 -5.62 -11.07
N PHE A 134 6.95 -6.58 -11.60
CA PHE A 134 8.35 -6.35 -11.96
C PHE A 134 8.47 -5.93 -13.42
N ALA A 135 9.66 -5.42 -13.79
CA ALA A 135 9.92 -4.99 -15.15
C ALA A 135 9.67 -6.10 -16.17
N VAL A 136 8.91 -5.78 -17.21
CA VAL A 136 8.59 -6.68 -18.33
C VAL A 136 9.36 -6.25 -19.58
N ALA A 137 9.46 -7.12 -20.57
CA ALA A 137 10.13 -6.84 -21.84
C ALA A 137 11.60 -6.43 -21.69
N THR A 138 12.29 -6.96 -20.69
CA THR A 138 13.70 -6.65 -20.39
C THR A 138 14.69 -7.40 -21.30
N GLY A 139 14.24 -8.42 -22.04
CA GLY A 139 15.08 -9.34 -22.79
C GLY A 139 15.78 -10.39 -21.93
N ILE A 140 15.54 -10.40 -20.61
CA ILE A 140 16.08 -11.39 -19.67
C ILE A 140 15.07 -12.53 -19.54
N GLN A 141 15.50 -13.76 -19.75
CA GLN A 141 14.62 -14.93 -19.80
C GLN A 141 13.87 -15.18 -18.49
N GLU A 142 14.53 -14.97 -17.35
CA GLU A 142 13.92 -15.12 -16.00
C GLU A 142 12.78 -14.13 -15.75
N HIS A 143 12.69 -13.04 -16.51
CA HIS A 143 11.66 -12.00 -16.36
C HIS A 143 10.41 -12.26 -17.21
N ASN A 144 10.42 -13.27 -18.09
CA ASN A 144 9.34 -13.50 -19.05
C ASN A 144 7.98 -13.74 -18.39
N ASP A 145 7.97 -14.37 -17.21
CA ASP A 145 6.74 -14.77 -16.52
C ASP A 145 6.24 -13.73 -15.49
N TYR A 146 6.93 -12.61 -15.31
CA TYR A 146 6.55 -11.63 -14.27
C TYR A 146 5.15 -11.07 -14.44
N ALA A 147 4.76 -10.71 -15.67
CA ALA A 147 3.41 -10.22 -15.94
C ALA A 147 2.37 -11.32 -15.73
N LEU A 148 2.66 -12.55 -16.21
CA LEU A 148 1.77 -13.69 -16.01
C LEU A 148 1.59 -14.01 -14.52
N ASN A 149 2.67 -14.05 -13.76
CA ASN A 149 2.64 -14.26 -12.32
C ASN A 149 1.80 -13.20 -11.58
N PHE A 150 1.88 -11.94 -12.02
CA PHE A 150 1.05 -10.87 -11.47
C PHE A 150 -0.45 -11.11 -11.77
N PHE A 151 -0.80 -11.44 -13.01
CA PHE A 151 -2.20 -11.70 -13.39
C PHE A 151 -2.78 -12.90 -12.66
N GLU A 152 -2.03 -13.99 -12.55
CA GLU A 152 -2.49 -15.19 -11.85
C GLU A 152 -2.61 -14.97 -10.34
N ALA A 153 -1.67 -14.25 -9.72
CA ALA A 153 -1.77 -13.86 -8.31
C ALA A 153 -2.99 -12.98 -8.08
N THR A 154 -3.24 -12.00 -8.96
CA THR A 154 -4.44 -11.14 -8.90
C THR A 154 -5.73 -11.96 -8.96
N ARG A 155 -5.83 -12.96 -9.86
CA ARG A 155 -6.99 -13.87 -9.93
C ARG A 155 -7.18 -14.64 -8.63
N LYS A 156 -6.10 -15.19 -8.05
CA LYS A 156 -6.14 -15.91 -6.76
C LYS A 156 -6.60 -14.98 -5.62
N ILE A 157 -6.05 -13.78 -5.51
CA ILE A 157 -6.44 -12.77 -4.51
C ILE A 157 -7.94 -12.46 -4.64
N LYS A 158 -8.40 -12.10 -5.82
CA LYS A 158 -9.83 -11.77 -6.06
C LYS A 158 -10.77 -12.92 -5.77
N LYS A 159 -10.34 -14.16 -5.97
CA LYS A 159 -11.15 -15.35 -5.73
C LYS A 159 -11.22 -15.75 -4.25
N HIS A 160 -10.11 -15.60 -3.52
CA HIS A 160 -9.95 -16.21 -2.20
C HIS A 160 -9.86 -15.20 -1.04
N LEU A 161 -9.66 -13.90 -1.31
CA LEU A 161 -9.59 -12.85 -0.29
C LEU A 161 -10.77 -11.88 -0.49
N PRO A 162 -11.95 -12.20 0.06
CA PRO A 162 -13.17 -11.42 -0.18
C PRO A 162 -13.00 -9.94 0.19
N PHE A 163 -13.57 -9.08 -0.64
CA PHE A 163 -13.59 -7.61 -0.53
C PHE A 163 -12.24 -6.93 -0.71
N ALA A 164 -11.10 -7.63 -0.63
CA ALA A 164 -9.80 -7.05 -0.90
C ALA A 164 -9.70 -6.54 -2.35
N LYS A 165 -8.97 -5.45 -2.52
CA LYS A 165 -8.67 -4.84 -3.81
C LYS A 165 -7.25 -5.19 -4.23
N VAL A 166 -6.90 -4.89 -5.48
CA VAL A 166 -5.56 -5.09 -6.02
C VAL A 166 -5.11 -3.81 -6.72
N SER A 167 -3.88 -3.44 -6.48
CA SER A 167 -3.16 -2.38 -7.19
C SER A 167 -2.10 -3.01 -8.09
N GLY A 168 -1.73 -2.31 -9.13
CA GLY A 168 -0.71 -2.73 -10.10
C GLY A 168 0.57 -1.89 -10.01
N GLY A 169 0.97 -1.53 -8.79
CA GLY A 169 2.24 -0.86 -8.55
C GLY A 169 2.24 0.63 -8.72
#